data_50dc9532df56e56cb155def85847d7ee
#
_entry.id   50dc9532df56e56cb155def85847d7ee
#
_cell.length_a   1.000
_cell.length_b   1.000
_cell.length_c   1.000
_cell.angle_alpha   90.00
_cell.angle_beta   90.00
_cell.angle_gamma   90.00
#
_symmetry.space_group_name_H-M   'P 1'
#
loop_
_entity.id
_entity.type
_entity.pdbx_description
1 polymer ?
#
loop_
_entity_poly.entity_id
_entity_poly.type
_entity_poly.pdbx_seq_one_letter_code
_entity_poly.pdbx_strand_id
1 'polypeptide(L)'
;MTQTAAASAPLICPSILASDFAKLGEEVRALEAAGADWIHVDVMDGHFVPNLTIGPDVVKALRPHTSLPFDVHLMVAPVDNWLEAYRAAGADIMSVHPESGPHVHRTLGQIRQLGAKAGLVFNPATPLSVLEEAVDLVDLVLIMSVNPGFGGQKFIESSLKKIERARAILDGAGSKAHLQVDGGVVADNAGACLSAGADALVAGSFVFKGGPDAYAANIQALKAAAA
;
A
#
# COMPACT_ATOMS: atom_id res chain seq x y z
N MET A 1 -7.63 -5.04 -34.78
CA MET A 1 -6.78 -3.94 -34.33
C MET A 1 -7.24 -3.59 -32.92
N THR A 2 -6.65 -4.21 -31.92
CA THR A 2 -6.89 -3.92 -30.50
C THR A 2 -6.17 -2.61 -30.19
N GLN A 3 -6.94 -1.55 -29.95
CA GLN A 3 -6.42 -0.33 -29.35
C GLN A 3 -5.85 -0.71 -27.97
N THR A 4 -4.54 -0.71 -27.84
CA THR A 4 -3.89 -0.67 -26.53
C THR A 4 -4.32 0.65 -25.87
N ALA A 5 -5.23 0.56 -24.90
CA ALA A 5 -5.49 1.70 -24.04
C ALA A 5 -4.13 2.16 -23.46
N ALA A 6 -3.84 3.45 -23.59
CA ALA A 6 -2.65 4.03 -22.97
C ALA A 6 -2.71 3.67 -21.48
N ALA A 7 -1.69 2.96 -20.99
CA ALA A 7 -1.61 2.61 -19.58
C ALA A 7 -1.64 3.92 -18.79
N SER A 8 -2.57 4.04 -17.85
CA SER A 8 -2.58 5.18 -16.93
C SER A 8 -1.27 5.21 -16.16
N ALA A 9 -0.76 6.40 -15.85
CA ALA A 9 0.44 6.52 -15.02
C ALA A 9 0.22 5.78 -13.67
N PRO A 10 1.25 5.10 -13.16
CA PRO A 10 1.13 4.35 -11.90
C PRO A 10 0.88 5.30 -10.73
N LEU A 11 0.15 4.84 -9.73
CA LEU A 11 -0.04 5.53 -8.47
C LEU A 11 1.23 5.38 -7.62
N ILE A 12 1.77 6.49 -7.13
CA ILE A 12 2.91 6.48 -6.21
C ILE A 12 2.41 6.80 -4.81
N CYS A 13 2.67 5.87 -3.90
CA CYS A 13 2.19 5.86 -2.53
C CYS A 13 3.38 5.92 -1.55
N PRO A 14 3.97 7.10 -1.26
CA PRO A 14 5.09 7.17 -0.33
C PRO A 14 4.71 6.67 1.07
N SER A 15 5.51 5.71 1.62
CA SER A 15 5.33 5.25 2.98
C SER A 15 6.00 6.20 3.97
N ILE A 16 5.21 6.83 4.81
CA ILE A 16 5.70 7.75 5.86
C ILE A 16 6.49 7.05 6.97
N LEU A 17 6.58 5.72 6.94
CA LEU A 17 7.49 4.97 7.82
C LEU A 17 8.95 5.40 7.63
N ALA A 18 9.32 5.90 6.44
CA ALA A 18 10.67 6.38 6.12
C ALA A 18 10.90 7.88 6.35
N SER A 19 9.87 8.61 6.82
CA SER A 19 9.93 10.06 7.03
C SER A 19 10.53 10.44 8.39
N ASP A 20 10.73 11.74 8.61
CA ASP A 20 11.04 12.29 9.93
C ASP A 20 9.76 12.32 10.78
N PHE A 21 9.63 11.40 11.73
CA PHE A 21 8.47 11.29 12.62
C PHE A 21 8.25 12.54 13.49
N ALA A 22 9.28 13.36 13.74
CA ALA A 22 9.13 14.62 14.45
C ALA A 22 8.44 15.71 13.61
N LYS A 23 8.31 15.50 12.29
CA LYS A 23 7.78 16.47 11.32
C LYS A 23 6.71 15.90 10.39
N LEU A 24 6.04 14.82 10.78
CA LEU A 24 5.08 14.09 9.92
C LEU A 24 4.11 14.98 9.16
N GLY A 25 3.55 16.03 9.80
CA GLY A 25 2.64 16.95 9.13
C GLY A 25 3.30 17.81 8.04
N GLU A 26 4.60 18.14 8.17
CA GLU A 26 5.38 18.83 7.12
C GLU A 26 5.71 17.87 5.98
N GLU A 27 6.11 16.66 6.32
CA GLU A 27 6.43 15.58 5.37
C GLU A 27 5.25 15.25 4.48
N VAL A 28 4.06 15.07 5.05
CA VAL A 28 2.84 14.75 4.29
C VAL A 28 2.48 15.90 3.33
N ARG A 29 2.59 17.16 3.76
CA ARG A 29 2.39 18.31 2.85
C ARG A 29 3.42 18.35 1.72
N ALA A 30 4.69 18.08 2.04
CA ALA A 30 5.75 18.05 1.04
C ALA A 30 5.54 16.93 0.00
N LEU A 31 5.07 15.75 0.42
CA LEU A 31 4.73 14.64 -0.48
C LEU A 31 3.57 15.00 -1.42
N GLU A 32 2.49 15.63 -0.91
CA GLU A 32 1.38 16.10 -1.74
C GLU A 32 1.85 17.11 -2.77
N ALA A 33 2.64 18.11 -2.36
CA ALA A 33 3.23 19.11 -3.26
C ALA A 33 4.19 18.49 -4.30
N ALA A 34 4.85 17.39 -3.95
CA ALA A 34 5.75 16.63 -4.83
C ALA A 34 5.02 15.73 -5.85
N GLY A 35 3.68 15.61 -5.77
CA GLY A 35 2.87 14.85 -6.70
C GLY A 35 2.70 13.37 -6.35
N ALA A 36 2.75 13.03 -5.06
CA ALA A 36 2.28 11.75 -4.55
C ALA A 36 0.78 11.57 -4.84
N ASP A 37 0.33 10.33 -5.00
CA ASP A 37 -1.07 10.02 -5.30
C ASP A 37 -1.83 9.59 -4.04
N TRP A 38 -1.20 8.81 -3.14
CA TRP A 38 -1.72 8.44 -1.82
C TRP A 38 -0.63 8.62 -0.76
N ILE A 39 -1.00 8.64 0.50
CA ILE A 39 -0.07 8.55 1.65
C ILE A 39 -0.19 7.16 2.24
N HIS A 40 0.88 6.37 2.14
CA HIS A 40 0.91 5.02 2.71
C HIS A 40 1.33 5.08 4.18
N VAL A 41 0.55 4.43 5.05
CA VAL A 41 0.71 4.46 6.51
C VAL A 41 0.88 3.04 7.02
N ASP A 42 2.12 2.66 7.36
CA ASP A 42 2.47 1.36 7.92
C ASP A 42 2.18 1.32 9.43
N VAL A 43 1.12 0.62 9.81
CA VAL A 43 0.70 0.45 11.20
C VAL A 43 1.20 -0.90 11.73
N MET A 44 1.97 -0.85 12.81
CA MET A 44 2.59 -2.03 13.43
C MET A 44 2.35 -2.02 14.93
N ASP A 45 2.03 -3.18 15.53
CA ASP A 45 1.61 -3.31 16.92
C ASP A 45 2.63 -3.99 17.84
N GLY A 46 3.80 -4.38 17.31
CA GLY A 46 4.80 -5.13 18.06
C GLY A 46 4.44 -6.60 18.33
N HIS A 47 3.30 -7.06 17.79
CA HIS A 47 2.81 -8.43 17.93
C HIS A 47 2.74 -9.16 16.57
N PHE A 48 2.03 -8.60 15.60
CA PHE A 48 1.98 -9.14 14.23
C PHE A 48 3.36 -9.07 13.56
N VAL A 49 4.08 -7.95 13.78
CA VAL A 49 5.48 -7.75 13.37
C VAL A 49 6.29 -7.21 14.56
N PRO A 50 7.62 -7.45 14.60
CA PRO A 50 8.47 -7.06 15.73
C PRO A 50 8.87 -5.57 15.68
N ASN A 51 7.92 -4.69 15.40
CA ASN A 51 8.08 -3.25 15.37
C ASN A 51 6.78 -2.57 15.81
N LEU A 52 6.86 -1.35 16.33
CA LEU A 52 5.73 -0.54 16.79
C LEU A 52 5.81 0.83 16.11
N THR A 53 4.73 1.30 15.46
CA THR A 53 4.81 2.52 14.67
C THR A 53 3.68 3.52 14.99
N ILE A 54 2.62 3.56 14.20
CA ILE A 54 1.65 4.64 14.12
C ILE A 54 0.29 4.18 14.65
N GLY A 55 -0.21 4.84 15.70
CA GLY A 55 -1.58 4.64 16.19
C GLY A 55 -2.61 5.53 15.49
N PRO A 56 -3.92 5.29 15.72
CA PRO A 56 -5.01 6.05 15.07
C PRO A 56 -4.97 7.55 15.39
N ASP A 57 -4.48 7.96 16.56
CA ASP A 57 -4.37 9.37 16.93
C ASP A 57 -3.34 10.12 16.06
N VAL A 58 -2.27 9.46 15.62
CA VAL A 58 -1.30 10.03 14.68
C VAL A 58 -1.95 10.20 13.31
N VAL A 59 -2.66 9.20 12.80
CA VAL A 59 -3.40 9.29 11.53
C VAL A 59 -4.41 10.44 11.57
N LYS A 60 -5.17 10.57 12.66
CA LYS A 60 -6.10 11.65 12.88
C LYS A 60 -5.43 13.02 12.89
N ALA A 61 -4.27 13.13 13.55
CA ALA A 61 -3.49 14.38 13.59
C ALA A 61 -2.96 14.77 12.21
N LEU A 62 -2.65 13.79 11.35
CA LEU A 62 -2.17 14.02 9.99
C LEU A 62 -3.28 14.40 8.99
N ARG A 63 -4.53 14.02 9.23
CA ARG A 63 -5.63 14.23 8.28
C ARG A 63 -5.78 15.69 7.81
N PRO A 64 -5.65 16.74 8.66
CA PRO A 64 -5.75 18.13 8.23
C PRO A 64 -4.58 18.62 7.38
N HIS A 65 -3.51 17.84 7.23
CA HIS A 65 -2.29 18.24 6.53
C HIS A 65 -2.25 17.85 5.05
N THR A 66 -3.21 17.05 4.56
CA THR A 66 -3.28 16.63 3.17
C THR A 66 -4.70 16.33 2.74
N SER A 67 -4.99 16.49 1.43
CA SER A 67 -6.21 16.02 0.79
C SER A 67 -6.06 14.62 0.18
N LEU A 68 -4.86 14.09 0.09
CA LEU A 68 -4.58 12.78 -0.49
C LEU A 68 -5.23 11.65 0.32
N PRO A 69 -5.66 10.56 -0.32
CA PRO A 69 -6.13 9.38 0.37
C PRO A 69 -5.07 8.82 1.32
N PHE A 70 -5.51 8.42 2.53
CA PHE A 70 -4.71 7.62 3.44
C PHE A 70 -4.93 6.14 3.16
N ASP A 71 -3.88 5.48 2.68
CA ASP A 71 -3.77 4.04 2.46
C ASP A 71 -3.12 3.41 3.70
N VAL A 72 -3.95 2.90 4.60
CA VAL A 72 -3.53 2.42 5.92
C VAL A 72 -3.35 0.91 5.89
N HIS A 73 -2.08 0.48 5.95
CA HIS A 73 -1.67 -0.91 5.98
C HIS A 73 -1.56 -1.41 7.42
N LEU A 74 -2.47 -2.30 7.81
CA LEU A 74 -2.63 -2.78 9.18
C LEU A 74 -1.87 -4.09 9.42
N MET A 75 -0.65 -3.99 9.92
CA MET A 75 0.16 -5.10 10.42
C MET A 75 -0.07 -5.26 11.93
N VAL A 76 -1.31 -5.58 12.29
CA VAL A 76 -1.78 -5.70 13.69
C VAL A 76 -2.65 -6.94 13.86
N ALA A 77 -2.63 -7.56 15.04
CA ALA A 77 -3.45 -8.72 15.35
C ALA A 77 -3.96 -8.69 16.81
N PRO A 78 -5.28 -8.91 17.03
CA PRO A 78 -6.36 -9.08 16.05
C PRO A 78 -6.77 -7.75 15.39
N VAL A 79 -6.89 -7.73 14.06
CA VAL A 79 -7.12 -6.49 13.29
C VAL A 79 -8.53 -5.91 13.46
N ASP A 80 -9.53 -6.76 13.64
CA ASP A 80 -10.95 -6.35 13.73
C ASP A 80 -11.18 -5.28 14.84
N ASN A 81 -10.39 -5.30 15.90
CA ASN A 81 -10.50 -4.36 17.02
C ASN A 81 -10.12 -2.91 16.65
N TRP A 82 -9.46 -2.70 15.51
CA TRP A 82 -8.86 -1.42 15.14
C TRP A 82 -9.56 -0.73 13.98
N LEU A 83 -10.42 -1.44 13.22
CA LEU A 83 -11.00 -0.93 11.98
C LEU A 83 -11.80 0.38 12.18
N GLU A 84 -12.66 0.44 13.20
CA GLU A 84 -13.46 1.62 13.49
C GLU A 84 -12.57 2.82 13.88
N ALA A 85 -11.53 2.58 14.69
CA ALA A 85 -10.62 3.62 15.16
C ALA A 85 -9.83 4.25 14.00
N TYR A 86 -9.27 3.43 13.09
CA TYR A 86 -8.54 3.95 11.93
C TYR A 86 -9.48 4.60 10.92
N ARG A 87 -10.69 4.08 10.72
CA ARG A 87 -11.67 4.74 9.86
C ARG A 87 -12.06 6.12 10.41
N ALA A 88 -12.34 6.22 11.70
CA ALA A 88 -12.65 7.49 12.37
C ALA A 88 -11.47 8.47 12.35
N ALA A 89 -10.25 7.95 12.33
CA ALA A 89 -9.02 8.75 12.19
C ALA A 89 -8.81 9.31 10.77
N GLY A 90 -9.55 8.81 9.77
CA GLY A 90 -9.49 9.31 8.39
C GLY A 90 -8.84 8.37 7.39
N ALA A 91 -8.73 7.06 7.69
CA ALA A 91 -8.30 6.05 6.71
C ALA A 91 -9.32 5.96 5.56
N ASP A 92 -8.86 6.13 4.32
CA ASP A 92 -9.67 6.00 3.12
C ASP A 92 -9.63 4.58 2.56
N ILE A 93 -8.47 3.93 2.69
CA ILE A 93 -8.21 2.54 2.34
C ILE A 93 -7.66 1.87 3.60
N MET A 94 -8.15 0.67 3.92
CA MET A 94 -7.60 -0.15 5.01
C MET A 94 -7.23 -1.52 4.47
N SER A 95 -5.94 -1.85 4.53
CA SER A 95 -5.38 -3.08 4.01
C SER A 95 -5.01 -4.02 5.16
N VAL A 96 -5.49 -5.27 5.09
CA VAL A 96 -5.35 -6.27 6.16
C VAL A 96 -4.76 -7.57 5.64
N HIS A 97 -3.98 -8.24 6.46
CA HIS A 97 -3.43 -9.56 6.15
C HIS A 97 -4.43 -10.68 6.48
N PRO A 98 -4.47 -11.78 5.69
CA PRO A 98 -5.27 -12.96 6.07
C PRO A 98 -4.88 -13.51 7.43
N GLU A 99 -3.61 -13.35 7.82
CA GLU A 99 -3.07 -13.83 9.09
C GLU A 99 -3.44 -12.96 10.29
N SER A 100 -4.01 -11.78 10.08
CA SER A 100 -4.32 -10.81 11.15
C SER A 100 -5.61 -11.13 11.92
N GLY A 101 -6.34 -12.16 11.49
CA GLY A 101 -7.56 -12.63 12.14
C GLY A 101 -8.13 -13.89 11.48
N PRO A 102 -9.02 -14.62 12.15
CA PRO A 102 -9.51 -15.91 11.66
C PRO A 102 -10.54 -15.82 10.52
N HIS A 103 -11.10 -14.62 10.25
CA HIS A 103 -12.25 -14.45 9.35
C HIS A 103 -12.06 -13.27 8.40
N VAL A 104 -11.01 -13.29 7.56
CA VAL A 104 -10.64 -12.18 6.67
C VAL A 104 -11.79 -11.72 5.76
N HIS A 105 -12.63 -12.63 5.27
CA HIS A 105 -13.82 -12.27 4.47
C HIS A 105 -14.77 -11.35 5.25
N ARG A 106 -15.05 -11.67 6.52
CA ARG A 106 -15.87 -10.79 7.41
C ARG A 106 -15.18 -9.45 7.64
N THR A 107 -13.88 -9.46 7.89
CA THR A 107 -13.06 -8.25 8.11
C THR A 107 -13.11 -7.29 6.91
N LEU A 108 -12.96 -7.80 5.67
CA LEU A 108 -13.10 -7.01 4.44
C LEU A 108 -14.51 -6.43 4.30
N GLY A 109 -15.54 -7.23 4.59
CA GLY A 109 -16.94 -6.76 4.62
C GLY A 109 -17.16 -5.63 5.64
N GLN A 110 -16.57 -5.72 6.82
CA GLN A 110 -16.64 -4.69 7.86
C GLN A 110 -15.94 -3.39 7.43
N ILE A 111 -14.78 -3.45 6.81
CA ILE A 111 -14.08 -2.28 6.26
C ILE A 111 -14.97 -1.53 5.28
N ARG A 112 -15.63 -2.25 4.36
CA ARG A 112 -16.56 -1.65 3.39
C ARG A 112 -17.80 -1.06 4.05
N GLN A 113 -18.36 -1.72 5.08
CA GLN A 113 -19.49 -1.20 5.85
C GLN A 113 -19.16 0.10 6.58
N LEU A 114 -17.90 0.26 7.01
CA LEU A 114 -17.39 1.50 7.60
C LEU A 114 -17.19 2.63 6.56
N GLY A 115 -17.37 2.34 5.26
CA GLY A 115 -17.22 3.31 4.18
C GLY A 115 -15.77 3.57 3.78
N ALA A 116 -14.86 2.63 4.06
CA ALA A 116 -13.50 2.63 3.53
C ALA A 116 -13.38 1.62 2.37
N LYS A 117 -12.36 1.80 1.52
CA LYS A 117 -11.94 0.78 0.55
C LYS A 117 -11.23 -0.36 1.27
N ALA A 118 -11.54 -1.60 0.90
CA ALA A 118 -10.97 -2.79 1.51
C ALA A 118 -9.76 -3.31 0.73
N GLY A 119 -8.63 -3.42 1.42
CA GLY A 119 -7.39 -3.98 0.89
C GLY A 119 -7.07 -5.36 1.48
N LEU A 120 -6.55 -6.26 0.65
CA LEU A 120 -6.07 -7.58 1.06
C LEU A 120 -4.57 -7.70 0.79
N VAL A 121 -3.80 -8.02 1.84
CA VAL A 121 -2.33 -8.01 1.81
C VAL A 121 -1.77 -9.43 1.81
N PHE A 122 -0.81 -9.68 0.95
CA PHE A 122 -0.14 -10.99 0.84
C PHE A 122 1.34 -10.90 1.21
N ASN A 123 1.72 -11.57 2.29
CA ASN A 123 3.13 -11.75 2.63
C ASN A 123 3.86 -12.59 1.55
N PRO A 124 5.20 -12.57 1.50
CA PRO A 124 5.94 -13.36 0.51
C PRO A 124 5.56 -14.83 0.46
N ALA A 125 5.22 -15.45 1.61
CA ALA A 125 4.84 -16.87 1.69
C ALA A 125 3.31 -17.11 1.65
N THR A 126 2.46 -16.10 1.76
CA THR A 126 0.99 -16.27 1.77
C THR A 126 0.47 -16.65 0.39
N PRO A 127 -0.32 -17.74 0.25
CA PRO A 127 -0.86 -18.16 -1.03
C PRO A 127 -1.98 -17.23 -1.52
N LEU A 128 -2.11 -17.07 -2.85
CA LEU A 128 -3.14 -16.23 -3.47
C LEU A 128 -4.54 -16.88 -3.50
N SER A 129 -4.70 -18.13 -3.09
CA SER A 129 -6.02 -18.78 -3.01
C SER A 129 -7.03 -18.03 -2.14
N VAL A 130 -6.55 -17.26 -1.15
CA VAL A 130 -7.42 -16.39 -0.35
C VAL A 130 -8.02 -15.25 -1.18
N LEU A 131 -7.28 -14.74 -2.20
CA LEU A 131 -7.80 -13.73 -3.11
C LEU A 131 -8.92 -14.28 -3.97
N GLU A 132 -8.79 -15.52 -4.46
CA GLU A 132 -9.81 -16.17 -5.28
C GLU A 132 -11.18 -16.22 -4.57
N GLU A 133 -11.17 -16.42 -3.23
CA GLU A 133 -12.37 -16.49 -2.40
C GLU A 133 -12.87 -15.11 -1.88
N ALA A 134 -12.13 -14.03 -2.13
CA ALA A 134 -12.45 -12.70 -1.61
C ALA A 134 -12.41 -11.60 -2.67
N VAL A 135 -12.26 -11.94 -3.94
CA VAL A 135 -12.04 -10.99 -5.04
C VAL A 135 -13.16 -9.95 -5.19
N ASP A 136 -14.39 -10.30 -4.83
CA ASP A 136 -15.56 -9.42 -4.90
C ASP A 136 -15.59 -8.36 -3.79
N LEU A 137 -14.78 -8.54 -2.75
CA LEU A 137 -14.74 -7.67 -1.58
C LEU A 137 -13.57 -6.70 -1.59
N VAL A 138 -12.58 -6.89 -2.47
CA VAL A 138 -11.37 -6.08 -2.46
C VAL A 138 -11.45 -4.91 -3.44
N ASP A 139 -10.98 -3.77 -2.98
CA ASP A 139 -10.74 -2.56 -3.78
C ASP A 139 -9.23 -2.36 -4.01
N LEU A 140 -8.39 -3.09 -3.26
CA LEU A 140 -6.94 -3.08 -3.32
C LEU A 140 -6.38 -4.48 -3.00
N VAL A 141 -5.40 -4.92 -3.77
CA VAL A 141 -4.55 -6.08 -3.44
C VAL A 141 -3.12 -5.58 -3.27
N LEU A 142 -2.54 -5.82 -2.10
CA LEU A 142 -1.17 -5.42 -1.79
C LEU A 142 -0.27 -6.67 -1.74
N ILE A 143 0.75 -6.70 -2.58
CA ILE A 143 1.79 -7.74 -2.57
C ILE A 143 3.02 -7.21 -1.83
N MET A 144 3.35 -7.87 -0.71
CA MET A 144 4.60 -7.60 -0.01
C MET A 144 5.77 -8.20 -0.78
N SER A 145 6.69 -7.36 -1.16
CA SER A 145 7.97 -7.76 -1.80
C SER A 145 9.14 -7.77 -0.82
N VAL A 146 8.86 -7.67 0.47
CA VAL A 146 9.75 -7.90 1.61
C VAL A 146 8.95 -8.59 2.72
N ASN A 147 9.60 -9.12 3.75
CA ASN A 147 8.88 -9.51 4.97
C ASN A 147 8.48 -8.24 5.74
N PRO A 148 7.20 -8.08 6.13
CA PRO A 148 6.74 -6.86 6.81
C PRO A 148 7.44 -6.64 8.16
N GLY A 149 7.49 -5.36 8.60
CA GLY A 149 8.02 -4.98 9.91
C GLY A 149 9.07 -3.88 9.88
N PHE A 150 9.87 -3.75 8.83
CA PHE A 150 10.93 -2.74 8.75
C PHE A 150 11.05 -2.17 7.33
N GLY A 151 11.34 -0.88 7.24
CA GLY A 151 11.69 -0.22 5.97
C GLY A 151 13.12 -0.53 5.51
N GLY A 152 13.44 -0.16 4.26
CA GLY A 152 14.81 -0.23 3.71
C GLY A 152 15.30 -1.65 3.37
N GLN A 153 14.43 -2.65 3.34
CA GLN A 153 14.78 -4.02 2.97
C GLN A 153 14.98 -4.17 1.45
N LYS A 154 15.73 -5.20 1.07
CA LYS A 154 15.95 -5.55 -0.33
C LYS A 154 14.71 -6.25 -0.92
N PHE A 155 14.32 -5.86 -2.12
CA PHE A 155 13.22 -6.45 -2.88
C PHE A 155 13.42 -7.96 -3.10
N ILE A 156 12.37 -8.74 -2.89
CA ILE A 156 12.34 -10.19 -3.14
C ILE A 156 11.89 -10.42 -4.58
N GLU A 157 12.82 -10.77 -5.46
CA GLU A 157 12.58 -10.93 -6.91
C GLU A 157 11.46 -11.93 -7.26
N SER A 158 11.28 -12.98 -6.45
CA SER A 158 10.19 -13.95 -6.66
C SER A 158 8.79 -13.35 -6.50
N SER A 159 8.66 -12.15 -5.90
CA SER A 159 7.39 -11.42 -5.78
C SER A 159 6.84 -11.01 -7.13
N LEU A 160 7.67 -10.80 -8.16
CA LEU A 160 7.20 -10.49 -9.52
C LEU A 160 6.22 -11.54 -10.04
N LYS A 161 6.53 -12.83 -9.88
CA LYS A 161 5.62 -13.93 -10.26
C LYS A 161 4.31 -13.92 -9.47
N LYS A 162 4.34 -13.45 -8.22
CA LYS A 162 3.13 -13.33 -7.40
C LYS A 162 2.27 -12.16 -7.90
N ILE A 163 2.88 -11.05 -8.29
CA ILE A 163 2.19 -9.89 -8.88
C ILE A 163 1.48 -10.32 -10.18
N GLU A 164 2.18 -10.99 -11.11
CA GLU A 164 1.60 -11.51 -12.36
C GLU A 164 0.37 -12.40 -12.10
N ARG A 165 0.48 -13.31 -11.12
CA ARG A 165 -0.63 -14.21 -10.76
C ARG A 165 -1.80 -13.46 -10.11
N ALA A 166 -1.52 -12.49 -9.24
CA ALA A 166 -2.56 -11.66 -8.64
C ALA A 166 -3.29 -10.83 -9.71
N ARG A 167 -2.57 -10.25 -10.68
CA ARG A 167 -3.17 -9.54 -11.81
C ARG A 167 -4.07 -10.47 -12.62
N ALA A 168 -3.61 -11.68 -12.93
CA ALA A 168 -4.43 -12.65 -13.67
C ALA A 168 -5.73 -13.04 -12.94
N ILE A 169 -5.71 -13.17 -11.61
CA ILE A 169 -6.91 -13.43 -10.79
C ILE A 169 -7.88 -12.24 -10.89
N LEU A 170 -7.38 -11.01 -10.70
CA LEU A 170 -8.19 -9.79 -10.77
C LEU A 170 -8.83 -9.62 -12.15
N ASP A 171 -8.06 -9.80 -13.22
CA ASP A 171 -8.55 -9.68 -14.60
C ASP A 171 -9.56 -10.78 -14.93
N GLY A 172 -9.31 -12.02 -14.48
CA GLY A 172 -10.22 -13.15 -14.66
C GLY A 172 -11.58 -12.94 -13.98
N ALA A 173 -11.60 -12.23 -12.87
CA ALA A 173 -12.81 -11.84 -12.15
C ALA A 173 -13.45 -10.54 -12.68
N GLY A 174 -12.82 -9.83 -13.61
CA GLY A 174 -13.26 -8.50 -14.07
C GLY A 174 -13.17 -7.43 -12.98
N SER A 175 -12.36 -7.66 -11.94
CA SER A 175 -12.19 -6.74 -10.80
C SER A 175 -11.52 -5.44 -11.23
N LYS A 176 -11.90 -4.33 -10.57
CA LYS A 176 -11.29 -3.02 -10.73
C LYS A 176 -10.36 -2.66 -9.56
N ALA A 177 -10.07 -3.61 -8.70
CA ALA A 177 -9.15 -3.42 -7.59
C ALA A 177 -7.76 -3.04 -8.09
N HIS A 178 -7.13 -2.10 -7.40
CA HIS A 178 -5.73 -1.77 -7.63
C HIS A 178 -4.84 -2.94 -7.20
N LEU A 179 -3.73 -3.12 -7.92
CA LEU A 179 -2.67 -4.06 -7.55
C LEU A 179 -1.43 -3.28 -7.13
N GLN A 180 -1.19 -3.24 -5.84
CA GLN A 180 -0.14 -2.48 -5.19
C GLN A 180 1.03 -3.38 -4.80
N VAL A 181 2.24 -2.84 -4.80
CA VAL A 181 3.46 -3.52 -4.37
C VAL A 181 4.14 -2.70 -3.29
N ASP A 182 4.52 -3.35 -2.18
CA ASP A 182 5.25 -2.72 -1.08
C ASP A 182 6.48 -3.53 -0.67
N GLY A 183 7.61 -2.83 -0.57
CA GLY A 183 8.87 -3.35 -0.06
C GLY A 183 10.03 -3.29 -1.04
N GLY A 184 11.00 -2.43 -0.77
CA GLY A 184 12.22 -2.31 -1.56
C GLY A 184 12.03 -1.80 -2.99
N VAL A 185 10.92 -1.10 -3.26
CA VAL A 185 10.64 -0.50 -4.56
C VAL A 185 11.52 0.72 -4.77
N VAL A 186 12.22 0.75 -5.90
CA VAL A 186 13.12 1.82 -6.37
C VAL A 186 12.94 2.00 -7.88
N ALA A 187 13.49 3.07 -8.47
CA ALA A 187 13.36 3.31 -9.91
C ALA A 187 13.83 2.13 -10.78
N ASP A 188 14.89 1.41 -10.34
CA ASP A 188 15.48 0.32 -11.11
C ASP A 188 14.58 -0.92 -11.23
N ASN A 189 13.66 -1.14 -10.27
CA ASN A 189 12.76 -2.31 -10.25
C ASN A 189 11.27 -1.95 -10.47
N ALA A 190 10.93 -0.67 -10.41
CA ALA A 190 9.55 -0.21 -10.59
C ALA A 190 8.96 -0.66 -11.93
N GLY A 191 9.72 -0.56 -13.03
CA GLY A 191 9.30 -1.03 -14.36
C GLY A 191 8.96 -2.52 -14.39
N ALA A 192 9.72 -3.36 -13.68
CA ALA A 192 9.44 -4.79 -13.58
C ALA A 192 8.14 -5.06 -12.80
N CYS A 193 7.88 -4.31 -11.71
CA CYS A 193 6.62 -4.42 -10.96
C CYS A 193 5.41 -4.03 -11.83
N LEU A 194 5.51 -2.93 -12.58
CA LEU A 194 4.45 -2.45 -13.47
C LEU A 194 4.21 -3.43 -14.63
N SER A 195 5.29 -3.95 -15.23
CA SER A 195 5.20 -4.97 -16.29
C SER A 195 4.55 -6.27 -15.80
N ALA A 196 4.75 -6.63 -14.52
CA ALA A 196 4.10 -7.76 -13.87
C ALA A 196 2.61 -7.51 -13.57
N GLY A 197 2.11 -6.29 -13.79
CA GLY A 197 0.69 -5.95 -13.67
C GLY A 197 0.32 -5.08 -12.47
N ALA A 198 1.29 -4.59 -11.70
CA ALA A 198 1.03 -3.59 -10.66
C ALA A 198 0.58 -2.26 -11.28
N ASP A 199 -0.27 -1.52 -10.59
CA ASP A 199 -0.69 -0.16 -10.96
C ASP A 199 -0.48 0.86 -9.82
N ALA A 200 -0.03 0.40 -8.65
CA ALA A 200 0.33 1.25 -7.51
C ALA A 200 1.64 0.77 -6.87
N LEU A 201 2.51 1.70 -6.48
CA LEU A 201 3.81 1.42 -5.92
C LEU A 201 3.99 2.13 -4.58
N VAL A 202 4.26 1.36 -3.52
CA VAL A 202 4.67 1.91 -2.23
C VAL A 202 6.20 2.04 -2.22
N ALA A 203 6.68 3.24 -1.96
CA ALA A 203 8.11 3.51 -1.88
C ALA A 203 8.41 4.40 -0.65
N GLY A 204 9.17 3.84 0.29
CA GLY A 204 9.63 4.55 1.48
C GLY A 204 11.00 5.20 1.23
N SER A 205 12.05 4.50 1.61
CA SER A 205 13.44 5.00 1.61
C SER A 205 13.88 5.64 0.29
N PHE A 206 13.35 5.18 -0.85
CA PHE A 206 13.68 5.78 -2.16
C PHE A 206 13.12 7.19 -2.29
N VAL A 207 11.83 7.40 -1.95
CA VAL A 207 11.20 8.72 -2.08
C VAL A 207 11.82 9.71 -1.10
N PHE A 208 12.07 9.30 0.14
CA PHE A 208 12.62 10.19 1.19
C PHE A 208 14.11 10.47 1.08
N LYS A 209 14.82 9.80 0.16
CA LYS A 209 16.25 10.02 -0.06
C LYS A 209 16.51 11.44 -0.55
N GLY A 210 17.35 12.17 0.18
CA GLY A 210 17.73 13.56 -0.15
C GLY A 210 16.82 14.63 0.44
N GLY A 211 15.79 14.22 1.19
CA GLY A 211 14.87 15.13 1.87
C GLY A 211 13.81 15.76 0.96
N PRO A 212 13.01 16.72 1.47
CA PRO A 212 11.83 17.27 0.78
C PRO A 212 12.12 17.87 -0.60
N ASP A 213 13.28 18.46 -0.81
CA ASP A 213 13.68 19.03 -2.11
C ASP A 213 13.84 17.96 -3.21
N ALA A 214 14.06 16.69 -2.84
CA ALA A 214 14.24 15.61 -3.79
C ALA A 214 12.95 14.80 -4.05
N TYR A 215 11.89 14.96 -3.26
CA TYR A 215 10.68 14.12 -3.33
C TYR A 215 10.04 14.14 -4.72
N ALA A 216 9.89 15.31 -5.34
CA ALA A 216 9.29 15.43 -6.66
C ALA A 216 10.10 14.67 -7.72
N ALA A 217 11.42 14.78 -7.71
CA ALA A 217 12.29 14.07 -8.65
C ALA A 217 12.23 12.56 -8.44
N ASN A 218 12.22 12.09 -7.18
CA ASN A 218 12.15 10.68 -6.83
C ASN A 218 10.78 10.07 -7.23
N ILE A 219 9.67 10.77 -6.99
CA ILE A 219 8.32 10.35 -7.41
C ILE A 219 8.24 10.27 -8.94
N GLN A 220 8.76 11.28 -9.66
CA GLN A 220 8.78 11.27 -11.13
C GLN A 220 9.62 10.13 -11.70
N ALA A 221 10.74 9.78 -11.07
CA ALA A 221 11.56 8.64 -11.49
C ALA A 221 10.78 7.30 -11.42
N LEU A 222 9.92 7.13 -10.40
CA LEU A 222 9.05 5.95 -10.29
C LEU A 222 7.93 5.97 -11.36
N LYS A 223 7.31 7.15 -11.61
CA LYS A 223 6.28 7.29 -12.65
C LYS A 223 6.83 7.04 -14.05
N ALA A 224 8.05 7.49 -14.31
CA ALA A 224 8.72 7.30 -15.60
C ALA A 224 9.10 5.83 -15.90
N ALA A 225 9.17 4.96 -14.89
CA ALA A 225 9.45 3.54 -15.08
C ALA A 225 8.32 2.76 -15.80
N ALA A 226 7.17 3.39 -16.03
CA ALA A 226 6.04 2.84 -16.80
C ALA A 226 6.20 3.00 -18.33
N ALA A 227 7.23 3.73 -18.80
CA ALA A 227 7.44 4.10 -20.20
C ALA A 227 8.17 3.01 -21.03
#